data_abd84b70d771628091d11d1641564185
#
_entry.id   abd84b70d771628091d11d1641564185
#
_cell.length_a   1.000
_cell.length_b   1.000
_cell.length_c   1.000
_cell.angle_alpha   90.00
_cell.angle_beta   90.00
_cell.angle_gamma   90.00
#
_symmetry.space_group_name_H-M   'P 1'
#
loop_
_entity.id
_entity.type
_entity.pdbx_description
1 polymer ?
#
loop_
_entity_poly.entity_id
_entity_poly.type
_entity_poly.pdbx_seq_one_letter_code
_entity_poly.pdbx_strand_id
1 'polypeptide(L)'
;MSGLKLTNVSYSVGEKHLLHEISFGQETKGITAILGPNGAGKSLLLSLIHGVIKPDMGLVTWNGVSAQKTKLSRGYVFQTPIVLRRSVRANLAYPLQITGKHCPATIDDMLKLSHLTPLADHPAASLSGGEAQRMAIARALITKPEVLLLDEPCSNLDPASTKLIEEMIRNFVADGGSVFISTHDLAQAKRLANVVLFIESGRLLEQGPADDFFAAPATQASRAYLRGDL
;
A
#
# COMPACT_ATOMS: atom_id res chain seq x y z
N MET A 1 -18.57 2.45 13.28
CA MET A 1 -17.66 1.59 12.52
C MET A 1 -16.27 2.22 12.57
N SER A 2 -15.33 1.53 13.16
CA SER A 2 -13.91 1.93 13.12
C SER A 2 -13.34 1.48 11.78
N GLY A 3 -12.76 2.40 11.00
CA GLY A 3 -12.15 2.06 9.74
C GLY A 3 -12.11 3.20 8.74
N LEU A 4 -11.77 2.83 7.50
CA LEU A 4 -11.74 3.70 6.34
C LEU A 4 -13.16 3.89 5.78
N LYS A 5 -13.52 5.14 5.45
CA LYS A 5 -14.75 5.44 4.71
C LYS A 5 -14.46 6.48 3.63
N LEU A 6 -14.84 6.16 2.42
CA LEU A 6 -14.92 7.10 1.30
C LEU A 6 -16.38 7.40 1.00
N THR A 7 -16.70 8.65 0.72
CA THR A 7 -18.06 9.09 0.39
C THR A 7 -18.01 10.02 -0.81
N ASN A 8 -18.51 9.56 -1.96
CA ASN A 8 -18.60 10.26 -3.25
C ASN A 8 -17.28 10.95 -3.65
N VAL A 9 -16.16 10.23 -3.51
CA VAL A 9 -14.82 10.75 -3.76
C VAL A 9 -14.56 10.84 -5.25
N SER A 10 -14.30 12.07 -5.73
CA SER A 10 -13.87 12.34 -7.10
C SER A 10 -12.58 13.13 -7.09
N TYR A 11 -11.76 12.91 -8.14
CA TYR A 11 -10.49 13.61 -8.31
C TYR A 11 -10.17 13.82 -9.79
N SER A 12 -9.67 15.02 -10.11
CA SER A 12 -9.33 15.45 -11.48
C SER A 12 -7.95 16.09 -11.51
N VAL A 13 -7.33 16.07 -12.68
CA VAL A 13 -6.12 16.84 -12.99
C VAL A 13 -6.38 17.64 -14.26
N GLY A 14 -6.48 18.97 -14.15
CA GLY A 14 -6.99 19.81 -15.21
C GLY A 14 -8.42 19.42 -15.57
N GLU A 15 -8.69 19.19 -16.85
CA GLU A 15 -10.02 18.77 -17.35
C GLU A 15 -10.23 17.25 -17.28
N LYS A 16 -9.19 16.47 -16.95
CA LYS A 16 -9.27 15.02 -16.94
C LYS A 16 -9.76 14.50 -15.58
N HIS A 17 -10.96 13.93 -15.56
CA HIS A 17 -11.47 13.21 -14.41
C HIS A 17 -10.78 11.85 -14.30
N LEU A 18 -10.15 11.58 -13.15
CA LEU A 18 -9.36 10.36 -12.91
C LEU A 18 -10.04 9.38 -11.95
N LEU A 19 -10.85 9.90 -11.01
CA LEU A 19 -11.67 9.08 -10.11
C LEU A 19 -13.09 9.68 -10.07
N HIS A 20 -14.09 8.79 -10.09
CA HIS A 20 -15.49 9.15 -10.24
C HIS A 20 -16.33 8.59 -9.08
N GLU A 21 -16.78 9.45 -8.15
CA GLU A 21 -17.78 9.17 -7.12
C GLU A 21 -17.53 7.87 -6.33
N ILE A 22 -16.26 7.56 -6.03
CA ILE A 22 -15.90 6.35 -5.30
C ILE A 22 -16.47 6.43 -3.88
N SER A 23 -17.28 5.43 -3.53
CA SER A 23 -17.86 5.30 -2.19
C SER A 23 -17.72 3.87 -1.70
N PHE A 24 -17.08 3.69 -0.55
CA PHE A 24 -17.02 2.40 0.16
C PHE A 24 -16.65 2.59 1.62
N GLY A 25 -16.93 1.57 2.42
CA GLY A 25 -16.43 1.45 3.79
C GLY A 25 -15.63 0.16 3.94
N GLN A 26 -14.51 0.24 4.64
CA GLN A 26 -13.66 -0.90 4.90
C GLN A 26 -13.20 -0.90 6.37
N GLU A 27 -13.46 -1.99 7.07
CA GLU A 27 -12.85 -2.21 8.37
C GLU A 27 -11.34 -2.39 8.22
N THR A 28 -10.58 -1.84 9.16
CA THR A 28 -9.12 -1.96 9.17
C THR A 28 -8.71 -3.29 9.81
N LYS A 29 -8.81 -4.37 9.02
CA LYS A 29 -8.32 -5.71 9.39
C LYS A 29 -7.83 -6.44 8.15
N GLY A 30 -6.67 -7.07 8.27
CA GLY A 30 -6.11 -7.88 7.20
C GLY A 30 -5.61 -7.08 6.01
N ILE A 31 -5.65 -7.69 4.84
CA ILE A 31 -5.10 -7.16 3.59
C ILE A 31 -6.23 -6.89 2.60
N THR A 32 -6.34 -5.65 2.15
CA THR A 32 -7.25 -5.23 1.07
C THR A 32 -6.43 -5.02 -0.20
N ALA A 33 -6.70 -5.81 -1.24
CA ALA A 33 -6.09 -5.63 -2.55
C ALA A 33 -6.93 -4.67 -3.41
N ILE A 34 -6.26 -3.71 -4.04
CA ILE A 34 -6.83 -2.83 -5.06
C ILE A 34 -6.39 -3.36 -6.42
N LEU A 35 -7.31 -3.95 -7.16
CA LEU A 35 -7.10 -4.55 -8.46
C LEU A 35 -7.68 -3.70 -9.57
N GLY A 36 -7.17 -3.87 -10.78
CA GLY A 36 -7.65 -3.22 -11.99
C GLY A 36 -6.54 -3.00 -12.99
N PRO A 37 -6.88 -2.67 -14.25
CA PRO A 37 -5.90 -2.44 -15.31
C PRO A 37 -4.99 -1.27 -15.04
N ASN A 38 -3.92 -1.16 -15.84
CA ASN A 38 -3.02 -0.01 -15.76
C ASN A 38 -3.78 1.29 -16.10
N GLY A 39 -3.55 2.35 -15.33
CA GLY A 39 -4.27 3.60 -15.49
C GLY A 39 -5.68 3.64 -14.87
N ALA A 40 -6.15 2.58 -14.22
CA ALA A 40 -7.47 2.54 -13.57
C ALA A 40 -7.63 3.51 -12.38
N GLY A 41 -6.53 4.08 -11.86
CA GLY A 41 -6.56 5.00 -10.72
C GLY A 41 -6.14 4.39 -9.38
N LYS A 42 -5.53 3.19 -9.36
CA LYS A 42 -5.14 2.47 -8.13
C LYS A 42 -4.21 3.28 -7.22
N SER A 43 -3.09 3.77 -7.76
CA SER A 43 -2.11 4.61 -7.02
C SER A 43 -2.72 5.92 -6.53
N LEU A 44 -3.62 6.50 -7.35
CA LEU A 44 -4.32 7.72 -7.00
C LEU A 44 -5.29 7.48 -5.83
N LEU A 45 -6.04 6.37 -5.86
CA LEU A 45 -6.90 5.98 -4.76
C LEU A 45 -6.10 5.75 -3.48
N LEU A 46 -4.95 5.04 -3.53
CA LEU A 46 -4.06 4.87 -2.37
C LEU A 46 -3.59 6.22 -1.81
N SER A 47 -3.24 7.17 -2.67
CA SER A 47 -2.80 8.51 -2.26
C SER A 47 -3.91 9.32 -1.56
N LEU A 48 -5.16 9.18 -2.01
CA LEU A 48 -6.34 9.76 -1.36
C LEU A 48 -6.65 9.08 -0.01
N ILE A 49 -6.58 7.74 0.03
CA ILE A 49 -6.75 6.95 1.26
C ILE A 49 -5.70 7.35 2.31
N HIS A 50 -4.44 7.54 1.89
CA HIS A 50 -3.38 8.03 2.77
C HIS A 50 -3.64 9.45 3.26
N GLY A 51 -4.18 10.31 2.41
CA GLY A 51 -4.37 11.73 2.68
C GLY A 51 -3.18 12.61 2.25
N VAL A 52 -2.30 12.11 1.38
CA VAL A 52 -1.25 12.92 0.71
C VAL A 52 -1.89 13.93 -0.23
N ILE A 53 -2.90 13.49 -0.97
CA ILE A 53 -3.73 14.36 -1.80
C ILE A 53 -5.15 14.46 -1.21
N LYS A 54 -5.79 15.61 -1.50
CA LYS A 54 -7.16 15.87 -1.11
C LYS A 54 -8.07 15.62 -2.31
N PRO A 55 -9.24 14.98 -2.16
CA PRO A 55 -10.21 14.85 -3.24
C PRO A 55 -10.79 16.22 -3.60
N ASP A 56 -11.22 16.38 -4.87
CA ASP A 56 -11.93 17.57 -5.32
C ASP A 56 -13.37 17.57 -4.77
N MET A 57 -14.01 16.40 -4.76
CA MET A 57 -15.33 16.18 -4.19
C MET A 57 -15.33 14.99 -3.25
N GLY A 58 -16.26 15.00 -2.31
CA GLY A 58 -16.44 13.94 -1.34
C GLY A 58 -15.46 13.98 -0.17
N LEU A 59 -15.42 12.91 0.61
CA LEU A 59 -14.66 12.82 1.84
C LEU A 59 -13.96 11.47 1.97
N VAL A 60 -12.71 11.49 2.45
CA VAL A 60 -11.97 10.31 2.91
C VAL A 60 -11.73 10.46 4.41
N THR A 61 -12.24 9.52 5.19
CA THR A 61 -12.11 9.55 6.64
C THR A 61 -11.60 8.23 7.20
N TRP A 62 -10.83 8.34 8.28
CA TRP A 62 -10.39 7.24 9.12
C TRP A 62 -10.97 7.43 10.51
N ASN A 63 -11.77 6.47 10.97
CA ASN A 63 -12.50 6.56 12.25
C ASN A 63 -13.27 7.90 12.40
N GLY A 64 -13.88 8.38 11.30
CA GLY A 64 -14.61 9.64 11.26
C GLY A 64 -13.76 10.92 11.17
N VAL A 65 -12.43 10.80 11.20
CA VAL A 65 -11.49 11.93 11.05
C VAL A 65 -10.93 11.98 9.63
N SER A 66 -10.83 13.18 9.06
CA SER A 66 -10.28 13.37 7.69
C SER A 66 -8.90 12.73 7.54
N ALA A 67 -8.68 12.03 6.41
CA ALA A 67 -7.43 11.36 6.09
C ALA A 67 -6.22 12.31 6.14
N GLN A 68 -6.36 13.56 5.69
CA GLN A 68 -5.27 14.55 5.72
C GLN A 68 -4.78 14.86 7.14
N LYS A 69 -5.69 14.89 8.13
CA LYS A 69 -5.36 15.18 9.52
C LYS A 69 -4.67 14.03 10.24
N THR A 70 -4.89 12.80 9.78
CA THR A 70 -4.38 11.57 10.43
C THR A 70 -3.32 10.85 9.58
N LYS A 71 -2.78 11.48 8.54
CA LYS A 71 -1.84 10.83 7.60
C LYS A 71 -0.58 10.25 8.26
N LEU A 72 -0.13 10.81 9.39
CA LEU A 72 1.06 10.33 10.10
C LEU A 72 0.86 8.98 10.83
N SER A 73 -0.39 8.52 10.99
CA SER A 73 -0.67 7.18 11.54
C SER A 73 -0.56 6.07 10.49
N ARG A 74 -0.27 6.40 9.24
CA ARG A 74 -0.20 5.45 8.13
C ARG A 74 1.15 5.49 7.44
N GLY A 75 1.68 4.31 7.09
CA GLY A 75 2.83 4.17 6.23
C GLY A 75 2.42 4.16 4.75
N TYR A 76 3.20 4.79 3.89
CA TYR A 76 3.02 4.73 2.44
C TYR A 76 4.33 4.33 1.75
N VAL A 77 4.26 3.35 0.88
CA VAL A 77 5.38 2.88 0.07
C VAL A 77 4.99 2.99 -1.40
N PHE A 78 5.76 3.79 -2.13
CA PHE A 78 5.55 4.01 -3.56
C PHE A 78 6.06 2.83 -4.39
N GLN A 79 5.55 2.68 -5.60
CA GLN A 79 5.99 1.68 -6.57
C GLN A 79 7.50 1.77 -6.82
N THR A 80 8.03 2.98 -7.01
CA THR A 80 9.47 3.22 -7.04
C THR A 80 9.94 3.67 -5.66
N PRO A 81 10.78 2.88 -4.97
CA PRO A 81 11.22 3.23 -3.62
C PRO A 81 12.07 4.49 -3.61
N ILE A 82 11.72 5.43 -2.72
CA ILE A 82 12.53 6.63 -2.50
C ILE A 82 13.73 6.26 -1.65
N VAL A 83 14.94 6.44 -2.20
CA VAL A 83 16.20 6.17 -1.53
C VAL A 83 16.90 7.49 -1.19
N LEU A 84 17.13 7.74 0.10
CA LEU A 84 17.92 8.89 0.54
C LEU A 84 19.43 8.59 0.33
N ARG A 85 20.21 9.60 -0.08
CA ARG A 85 21.67 9.49 -0.30
C ARG A 85 22.43 9.34 1.05
N ARG A 86 22.16 8.24 1.75
CA ARG A 86 22.71 7.87 3.07
C ARG A 86 22.88 6.37 3.11
N SER A 87 23.45 5.83 4.21
CA SER A 87 23.47 4.38 4.45
C SER A 87 22.06 3.81 4.64
N VAL A 88 21.92 2.49 4.53
CA VAL A 88 20.65 1.78 4.80
C VAL A 88 20.16 2.08 6.22
N ARG A 89 21.04 1.96 7.22
CA ARG A 89 20.75 2.31 8.62
C ARG A 89 20.24 3.74 8.75
N ALA A 90 20.88 4.70 8.11
CA ALA A 90 20.47 6.11 8.17
C ALA A 90 19.14 6.39 7.44
N ASN A 91 18.79 5.59 6.41
CA ASN A 91 17.46 5.63 5.79
C ASN A 91 16.38 5.17 6.77
N LEU A 92 16.61 4.09 7.52
CA LEU A 92 15.67 3.59 8.52
C LEU A 92 15.54 4.54 9.73
N ALA A 93 16.65 5.19 10.14
CA ALA A 93 16.64 6.14 11.25
C ALA A 93 15.87 7.44 10.93
N TYR A 94 15.76 7.81 9.66
CA TYR A 94 15.24 9.11 9.24
C TYR A 94 13.83 9.43 9.75
N PRO A 95 12.83 8.54 9.67
CA PRO A 95 11.49 8.81 10.20
C PRO A 95 11.49 9.01 11.72
N LEU A 96 12.33 8.29 12.45
CA LEU A 96 12.46 8.43 13.91
C LEU A 96 13.06 9.79 14.29
N GLN A 97 14.02 10.29 13.52
CA GLN A 97 14.60 11.62 13.72
C GLN A 97 13.55 12.74 13.55
N ILE A 98 12.71 12.64 12.52
CA ILE A 98 11.63 13.62 12.28
C ILE A 98 10.60 13.61 13.41
N THR A 99 10.29 12.45 13.95
CA THR A 99 9.29 12.30 15.01
C THR A 99 9.85 12.50 16.42
N GLY A 100 11.16 12.80 16.56
CA GLY A 100 11.84 12.93 17.84
C GLY A 100 11.99 11.62 18.63
N LYS A 101 11.72 10.47 17.99
CA LYS A 101 11.80 9.14 18.58
C LYS A 101 13.10 8.46 18.12
N HIS A 102 14.13 8.45 18.93
CA HIS A 102 15.37 7.75 18.59
C HIS A 102 15.47 6.46 19.40
N CYS A 103 15.47 5.31 18.72
CA CYS A 103 15.64 3.99 19.34
C CYS A 103 16.53 3.12 18.44
N PRO A 104 17.84 2.97 18.76
CA PRO A 104 18.75 2.13 17.96
C PRO A 104 18.30 0.68 17.85
N ALA A 105 17.76 0.08 18.91
CA ALA A 105 17.25 -1.29 18.90
C ALA A 105 16.14 -1.48 17.84
N THR A 106 15.24 -0.50 17.71
CA THR A 106 14.20 -0.54 16.69
C THR A 106 14.78 -0.52 15.26
N ILE A 107 15.91 0.17 15.04
CA ILE A 107 16.58 0.18 13.72
C ILE A 107 17.16 -1.20 13.41
N ASP A 108 17.82 -1.84 14.39
CA ASP A 108 18.40 -3.17 14.22
C ASP A 108 17.32 -4.24 14.00
N ASP A 109 16.16 -4.13 14.65
CA ASP A 109 15.02 -5.01 14.42
C ASP A 109 14.47 -4.85 13.00
N MET A 110 14.38 -3.61 12.49
CA MET A 110 13.96 -3.36 11.11
C MET A 110 14.98 -3.86 10.08
N LEU A 111 16.27 -3.77 10.36
CA LEU A 111 17.33 -4.36 9.52
C LEU A 111 17.21 -5.88 9.45
N LYS A 112 16.91 -6.54 10.58
CA LYS A 112 16.67 -7.99 10.63
C LYS A 112 15.41 -8.35 9.84
N LEU A 113 14.28 -7.67 10.11
CA LEU A 113 13.00 -7.91 9.45
C LEU A 113 13.09 -7.79 7.93
N SER A 114 13.86 -6.81 7.43
CA SER A 114 14.05 -6.56 6.00
C SER A 114 15.18 -7.38 5.37
N HIS A 115 15.88 -8.22 6.13
CA HIS A 115 17.08 -8.96 5.70
C HIS A 115 18.19 -8.05 5.15
N LEU A 116 18.36 -6.87 5.74
CA LEU A 116 19.36 -5.88 5.32
C LEU A 116 20.49 -5.68 6.34
N THR A 117 20.57 -6.50 7.38
CA THR A 117 21.63 -6.40 8.40
C THR A 117 23.05 -6.37 7.83
N PRO A 118 23.42 -7.22 6.82
CA PRO A 118 24.76 -7.17 6.22
C PRO A 118 25.04 -5.89 5.44
N LEU A 119 24.00 -5.18 5.01
CA LEU A 119 24.08 -3.96 4.19
C LEU A 119 23.84 -2.69 5.01
N ALA A 120 23.73 -2.79 6.34
CA ALA A 120 23.31 -1.68 7.22
C ALA A 120 24.08 -0.37 6.98
N ASP A 121 25.40 -0.47 6.84
CA ASP A 121 26.28 0.69 6.69
C ASP A 121 26.68 0.99 5.23
N HIS A 122 26.16 0.18 4.26
CA HIS A 122 26.37 0.43 2.84
C HIS A 122 25.51 1.62 2.35
N PRO A 123 25.97 2.34 1.30
CA PRO A 123 25.18 3.36 0.66
C PRO A 123 23.86 2.78 0.14
N ALA A 124 22.73 3.31 0.55
CA ALA A 124 21.42 2.80 0.10
C ALA A 124 21.21 2.92 -1.42
N ALA A 125 21.94 3.81 -2.08
CA ALA A 125 21.92 3.96 -3.54
C ALA A 125 22.53 2.75 -4.29
N SER A 126 23.28 1.86 -3.61
CA SER A 126 23.86 0.66 -4.19
C SER A 126 22.96 -0.59 -4.04
N LEU A 127 21.81 -0.47 -3.40
CA LEU A 127 20.86 -1.56 -3.23
C LEU A 127 20.25 -2.00 -4.55
N SER A 128 20.03 -3.30 -4.72
CA SER A 128 19.16 -3.83 -5.76
C SER A 128 17.72 -3.34 -5.60
N GLY A 129 16.89 -3.48 -6.63
CA GLY A 129 15.49 -3.07 -6.57
C GLY A 129 14.72 -3.72 -5.42
N GLY A 130 14.90 -5.03 -5.22
CA GLY A 130 14.25 -5.76 -4.12
C GLY A 130 14.74 -5.33 -2.73
N GLU A 131 16.04 -5.08 -2.57
CA GLU A 131 16.61 -4.56 -1.32
C GLU A 131 16.12 -3.13 -1.02
N ALA A 132 16.07 -2.28 -2.02
CA ALA A 132 15.54 -0.91 -1.88
C ALA A 132 14.07 -0.92 -1.50
N GLN A 133 13.28 -1.83 -2.06
CA GLN A 133 11.87 -1.98 -1.73
C GLN A 133 11.67 -2.49 -0.30
N ARG A 134 12.43 -3.52 0.13
CA ARG A 134 12.40 -4.00 1.52
C ARG A 134 12.82 -2.91 2.51
N MET A 135 13.85 -2.11 2.17
CA MET A 135 14.23 -0.95 2.98
C MET A 135 13.09 0.08 3.07
N ALA A 136 12.39 0.37 1.96
CA ALA A 136 11.29 1.32 1.96
C ALA A 136 10.13 0.85 2.83
N ILE A 137 9.79 -0.46 2.80
CA ILE A 137 8.78 -1.06 3.66
C ILE A 137 9.21 -0.98 5.12
N ALA A 138 10.44 -1.41 5.46
CA ALA A 138 10.98 -1.34 6.82
C ALA A 138 10.99 0.11 7.36
N ARG A 139 11.32 1.08 6.51
CA ARG A 139 11.28 2.51 6.84
C ARG A 139 9.86 3.01 7.10
N ALA A 140 8.85 2.48 6.44
CA ALA A 140 7.45 2.80 6.73
C ALA A 140 6.98 2.13 8.03
N LEU A 141 7.40 0.90 8.30
CA LEU A 141 7.04 0.12 9.49
C LEU A 141 7.68 0.63 10.79
N ILE A 142 8.87 1.26 10.71
CA ILE A 142 9.61 1.69 11.90
C ILE A 142 8.85 2.71 12.76
N THR A 143 7.92 3.46 12.16
CA THR A 143 7.06 4.41 12.88
C THR A 143 5.87 3.75 13.56
N LYS A 144 5.73 2.41 13.44
CA LYS A 144 4.61 1.61 13.94
C LYS A 144 3.26 2.16 13.48
N PRO A 145 3.02 2.23 12.16
CA PRO A 145 1.75 2.69 11.63
C PRO A 145 0.63 1.70 11.96
N GLU A 146 -0.61 2.17 12.03
CA GLU A 146 -1.80 1.30 12.14
C GLU A 146 -2.14 0.66 10.78
N VAL A 147 -1.83 1.37 9.70
CA VAL A 147 -2.14 0.97 8.32
C VAL A 147 -0.92 1.19 7.43
N LEU A 148 -0.65 0.22 6.56
CA LEU A 148 0.38 0.29 5.54
C LEU A 148 -0.26 0.30 4.15
N LEU A 149 0.08 1.31 3.35
CA LEU A 149 -0.37 1.44 1.97
C LEU A 149 0.81 1.15 1.04
N LEU A 150 0.64 0.18 0.15
CA LEU A 150 1.67 -0.34 -0.74
C LEU A 150 1.23 -0.20 -2.18
N ASP A 151 1.94 0.60 -2.95
CA ASP A 151 1.67 0.78 -4.36
C ASP A 151 2.58 -0.13 -5.18
N GLU A 152 2.02 -1.21 -5.73
CA GLU A 152 2.72 -2.24 -6.53
C GLU A 152 4.08 -2.68 -5.94
N PRO A 153 4.16 -3.10 -4.67
CA PRO A 153 5.43 -3.26 -3.95
C PRO A 153 6.34 -4.38 -4.49
N CYS A 154 5.82 -5.27 -5.32
CA CYS A 154 6.59 -6.40 -5.89
C CYS A 154 6.76 -6.29 -7.40
N SER A 155 6.37 -5.17 -8.01
CA SER A 155 6.50 -4.95 -9.45
C SER A 155 7.96 -5.04 -9.90
N ASN A 156 8.23 -5.83 -10.94
CA ASN A 156 9.56 -6.06 -11.52
C ASN A 156 10.61 -6.64 -10.57
N LEU A 157 10.20 -7.34 -9.52
CA LEU A 157 11.10 -8.02 -8.59
C LEU A 157 11.19 -9.52 -8.90
N ASP A 158 12.31 -10.10 -8.51
CA ASP A 158 12.51 -11.55 -8.56
C ASP A 158 11.62 -12.27 -7.52
N PRO A 159 11.36 -13.58 -7.71
CA PRO A 159 10.49 -14.35 -6.81
C PRO A 159 10.98 -14.40 -5.35
N ALA A 160 12.31 -14.37 -5.12
CA ALA A 160 12.88 -14.43 -3.78
C ALA A 160 12.62 -13.11 -3.04
N SER A 161 12.85 -11.98 -3.70
CA SER A 161 12.53 -10.64 -3.16
C SER A 161 11.03 -10.47 -2.90
N THR A 162 10.18 -10.94 -3.83
CA THR A 162 8.72 -10.94 -3.66
C THR A 162 8.29 -11.71 -2.42
N LYS A 163 8.84 -12.92 -2.21
CA LYS A 163 8.53 -13.75 -1.04
C LYS A 163 8.86 -13.03 0.27
N LEU A 164 10.03 -12.41 0.36
CA LEU A 164 10.44 -11.65 1.56
C LEU A 164 9.52 -10.46 1.84
N ILE A 165 9.10 -9.74 0.81
CA ILE A 165 8.14 -8.63 0.94
C ILE A 165 6.78 -9.14 1.41
N GLU A 166 6.26 -10.22 0.83
CA GLU A 166 5.01 -10.83 1.26
C GLU A 166 5.07 -11.32 2.72
N GLU A 167 6.21 -11.83 3.16
CA GLU A 167 6.44 -12.22 4.54
C GLU A 167 6.42 -11.00 5.49
N MET A 168 7.08 -9.90 5.14
CA MET A 168 7.00 -8.65 5.90
C MET A 168 5.57 -8.14 6.03
N ILE A 169 4.78 -8.23 4.95
CA ILE A 169 3.37 -7.84 4.94
C ILE A 169 2.54 -8.73 5.88
N ARG A 170 2.70 -10.06 5.80
CA ARG A 170 1.99 -11.01 6.67
C ARG A 170 2.33 -10.82 8.14
N ASN A 171 3.60 -10.60 8.46
CA ASN A 171 4.03 -10.35 9.84
C ASN A 171 3.39 -9.08 10.39
N PHE A 172 3.36 -7.99 9.62
CA PHE A 172 2.71 -6.75 10.03
C PHE A 172 1.21 -6.93 10.29
N VAL A 173 0.51 -7.73 9.48
CA VAL A 173 -0.92 -8.03 9.69
C VAL A 173 -1.12 -8.96 10.88
N ALA A 174 -0.24 -9.94 11.09
CA ALA A 174 -0.28 -10.83 12.26
C ALA A 174 -0.11 -10.05 13.58
N ASP A 175 0.66 -8.96 13.56
CA ASP A 175 0.83 -8.04 14.67
C ASP A 175 -0.35 -7.04 14.84
N GLY A 176 -1.42 -7.22 14.08
CA GLY A 176 -2.65 -6.41 14.17
C GLY A 176 -2.71 -5.21 13.24
N GLY A 177 -1.72 -5.02 12.37
CA GLY A 177 -1.74 -3.99 11.34
C GLY A 177 -2.73 -4.29 10.21
N SER A 178 -3.03 -3.28 9.40
CA SER A 178 -3.87 -3.41 8.21
C SER A 178 -3.12 -2.96 6.98
N VAL A 179 -3.37 -3.60 5.84
CA VAL A 179 -2.67 -3.31 4.58
C VAL A 179 -3.66 -3.00 3.47
N PHE A 180 -3.39 -1.94 2.72
CA PHE A 180 -3.97 -1.72 1.40
C PHE A 180 -2.85 -1.85 0.37
N ILE A 181 -2.99 -2.77 -0.57
CA ILE A 181 -1.99 -3.06 -1.60
C ILE A 181 -2.61 -2.92 -2.99
N SER A 182 -2.02 -2.07 -3.85
CA SER A 182 -2.32 -2.14 -5.27
C SER A 182 -1.41 -3.19 -5.92
N THR A 183 -1.95 -3.97 -6.82
CA THR A 183 -1.17 -4.90 -7.63
C THR A 183 -1.93 -5.25 -8.92
N HIS A 184 -1.19 -5.60 -9.96
CA HIS A 184 -1.70 -6.23 -11.17
C HIS A 184 -1.41 -7.74 -11.19
N ASP A 185 -0.65 -8.26 -10.21
CA ASP A 185 -0.39 -9.69 -10.05
C ASP A 185 -1.57 -10.37 -9.34
N LEU A 186 -2.41 -11.03 -10.12
CA LEU A 186 -3.57 -11.78 -9.62
C LEU A 186 -3.18 -12.92 -8.68
N ALA A 187 -2.03 -13.57 -8.92
CA ALA A 187 -1.57 -14.65 -8.08
C ALA A 187 -1.13 -14.11 -6.70
N GLN A 188 -0.47 -12.95 -6.66
CA GLN A 188 -0.13 -12.25 -5.41
C GLN A 188 -1.39 -11.84 -4.65
N ALA A 189 -2.34 -11.19 -5.34
CA ALA A 189 -3.60 -10.77 -4.72
C ALA A 189 -4.35 -11.97 -4.12
N LYS A 190 -4.45 -13.08 -4.86
CA LYS A 190 -5.09 -14.32 -4.40
C LYS A 190 -4.41 -14.94 -3.17
N ARG A 191 -3.07 -14.81 -3.04
CA ARG A 191 -2.32 -15.34 -1.89
C ARG A 191 -2.40 -14.48 -0.64
N LEU A 192 -2.63 -13.17 -0.82
CA LEU A 192 -2.50 -12.20 0.28
C LEU A 192 -3.83 -11.61 0.73
N ALA A 193 -4.74 -11.31 -0.19
CA ALA A 193 -5.89 -10.47 0.10
C ALA A 193 -6.99 -11.20 0.89
N ASN A 194 -7.57 -10.49 1.84
CA ASN A 194 -8.83 -10.86 2.48
C ASN A 194 -10.02 -10.20 1.77
N VAL A 195 -9.81 -8.98 1.25
CA VAL A 195 -10.82 -8.19 0.55
C VAL A 195 -10.23 -7.67 -0.76
N VAL A 196 -11.05 -7.60 -1.80
CA VAL A 196 -10.70 -7.00 -3.09
C VAL A 196 -11.56 -5.76 -3.32
N LEU A 197 -10.92 -4.70 -3.80
CA LEU A 197 -11.53 -3.53 -4.44
C LEU A 197 -11.13 -3.55 -5.90
N PHE A 198 -12.07 -3.79 -6.80
CA PHE A 198 -11.81 -3.80 -8.24
C PHE A 198 -12.18 -2.45 -8.85
N ILE A 199 -11.18 -1.81 -9.48
CA ILE A 199 -11.32 -0.47 -10.07
C ILE A 199 -11.03 -0.54 -11.56
N GLU A 200 -11.89 0.10 -12.34
CA GLU A 200 -11.69 0.31 -13.77
C GLU A 200 -12.14 1.71 -14.16
N SER A 201 -11.36 2.37 -15.01
CA SER A 201 -11.67 3.72 -15.52
C SER A 201 -12.07 4.71 -14.42
N GLY A 202 -11.37 4.68 -13.30
CA GLY A 202 -11.61 5.57 -12.16
C GLY A 202 -12.86 5.27 -11.33
N ARG A 203 -13.53 4.14 -11.54
CA ARG A 203 -14.74 3.72 -10.81
C ARG A 203 -14.50 2.45 -10.02
N LEU A 204 -15.04 2.39 -8.81
CA LEU A 204 -15.11 1.15 -8.05
C LEU A 204 -16.26 0.32 -8.59
N LEU A 205 -15.95 -0.79 -9.25
CA LEU A 205 -16.94 -1.65 -9.90
C LEU A 205 -17.37 -2.83 -9.03
N GLU A 206 -16.46 -3.32 -8.18
CA GLU A 206 -16.74 -4.45 -7.30
C GLU A 206 -15.95 -4.35 -6.01
N GLN A 207 -16.56 -4.76 -4.89
CA GLN A 207 -15.94 -4.88 -3.58
C GLN A 207 -16.48 -6.14 -2.90
N GLY A 208 -15.58 -6.94 -2.33
CA GLY A 208 -16.01 -8.14 -1.59
C GLY A 208 -14.86 -8.96 -1.04
N PRO A 209 -15.17 -10.08 -0.37
CA PRO A 209 -14.17 -11.06 0.04
C PRO A 209 -13.35 -11.54 -1.15
N ALA A 210 -12.04 -11.73 -0.94
CA ALA A 210 -11.14 -12.14 -2.02
C ALA A 210 -11.54 -13.50 -2.62
N ASP A 211 -11.91 -14.46 -1.77
CA ASP A 211 -12.33 -15.79 -2.22
C ASP A 211 -13.51 -15.71 -3.18
N ASP A 212 -14.53 -14.89 -2.86
CA ASP A 212 -15.71 -14.69 -3.70
C ASP A 212 -15.34 -14.02 -5.02
N PHE A 213 -14.51 -12.97 -4.97
CA PHE A 213 -14.05 -12.26 -6.18
C PHE A 213 -13.31 -13.18 -7.14
N PHE A 214 -12.42 -14.04 -6.63
CA PHE A 214 -11.65 -14.95 -7.48
C PHE A 214 -12.43 -16.20 -7.94
N ALA A 215 -13.46 -16.63 -7.20
CA ALA A 215 -14.29 -17.77 -7.55
C ALA A 215 -15.45 -17.41 -8.48
N ALA A 216 -16.13 -16.30 -8.20
CA ALA A 216 -17.36 -15.90 -8.90
C ALA A 216 -17.49 -14.37 -8.97
N PRO A 217 -16.65 -13.67 -9.77
CA PRO A 217 -16.70 -12.22 -9.90
C PRO A 217 -18.08 -11.73 -10.38
N ALA A 218 -18.62 -10.73 -9.71
CA ALA A 218 -19.99 -10.28 -9.90
C ALA A 218 -20.17 -9.51 -11.23
N THR A 219 -19.17 -8.70 -11.61
CA THR A 219 -19.30 -7.84 -12.81
C THR A 219 -18.72 -8.49 -14.07
N GLN A 220 -19.16 -8.04 -15.25
CA GLN A 220 -18.58 -8.48 -16.51
C GLN A 220 -17.11 -8.01 -16.63
N ALA A 221 -16.81 -6.80 -16.15
CA ALA A 221 -15.45 -6.24 -16.15
C ALA A 221 -14.49 -7.07 -15.30
N SER A 222 -14.89 -7.44 -14.07
CA SER A 222 -14.08 -8.30 -13.20
C SER A 222 -13.81 -9.67 -13.83
N ARG A 223 -14.81 -10.27 -14.48
CA ARG A 223 -14.67 -11.53 -15.22
C ARG A 223 -13.69 -11.42 -16.38
N ALA A 224 -13.78 -10.35 -17.17
CA ALA A 224 -12.85 -10.09 -18.27
C ALA A 224 -11.42 -9.88 -17.74
N TYR A 225 -11.27 -9.08 -16.68
CA TYR A 225 -9.98 -8.82 -16.03
C TYR A 225 -9.30 -10.10 -15.52
N LEU A 226 -10.05 -10.98 -14.85
CA LEU A 226 -9.50 -12.25 -14.34
C LEU A 226 -9.09 -13.23 -15.45
N ARG A 227 -9.71 -13.12 -16.64
CA ARG A 227 -9.33 -13.94 -17.81
C ARG A 227 -8.16 -13.35 -18.61
N GLY A 228 -7.78 -12.10 -18.34
CA GLY A 228 -6.78 -11.40 -19.13
C GLY A 228 -7.29 -10.85 -20.46
N ASP A 229 -8.60 -10.62 -20.57
CA ASP A 229 -9.29 -10.13 -21.78
C ASP A 229 -9.32 -8.58 -21.88
N LEU A 230 -8.39 -7.88 -21.16
CA LEU A 230 -8.33 -6.41 -21.09
C LEU A 230 -7.08 -5.86 -21.78
#